data_2ce4fcd9f1437c63108dcc3446accb80
#
_entry.id   2ce4fcd9f1437c63108dcc3446accb80
#
_cell.length_a   1.000
_cell.length_b   1.000
_cell.length_c   1.000
_cell.angle_alpha   90.00
_cell.angle_beta   90.00
_cell.angle_gamma   90.00
#
_symmetry.space_group_name_H-M   'P 1'
#
loop_
_entity.id
_entity.type
_entity.pdbx_description
1 polymer ?
#
loop_
_entity_poly.entity_id
_entity_poly.type
_entity_poly.pdbx_seq_one_letter_code
_entity_poly.pdbx_strand_id
1 'polypeptide(L)'
;MIILVDDEDRENEGDLCMAAEAVTPEAINFMATHGRGLICLTLSGDIVDQLQLPMMVNDNQSPYGTGFTISIEARTGVSTGISAADRARTIEAAVDPEATPYDIVSPGHVFPLRAKDGGVLVRTGQTEGSIDLARLAGLRTAGVICEVMKDDGTMARMPDLEIFAKKHDLKIATIADLVAYRLRQDVLVH
;
A
#
# COMPACT_ATOMS: atom_id res chain seq x y z
N MET A 1 -5.20 -7.51 8.15
CA MET A 1 -5.70 -6.33 7.39
C MET A 1 -6.35 -5.36 8.34
N ILE A 2 -6.17 -4.07 8.14
CA ILE A 2 -6.79 -2.97 8.90
C ILE A 2 -7.29 -1.90 7.93
N ILE A 3 -7.98 -0.88 8.44
CA ILE A 3 -8.25 0.36 7.71
C ILE A 3 -7.28 1.42 8.22
N LEU A 4 -6.56 2.08 7.32
CA LEU A 4 -5.66 3.18 7.62
C LEU A 4 -6.23 4.47 7.05
N VAL A 5 -6.47 5.46 7.90
CA VAL A 5 -7.16 6.71 7.54
C VAL A 5 -6.19 7.88 7.64
N ASP A 6 -6.15 8.72 6.62
CA ASP A 6 -5.37 9.95 6.64
C ASP A 6 -6.17 11.17 7.17
N ASP A 7 -5.52 12.33 7.18
CA ASP A 7 -6.08 13.54 7.74
C ASP A 7 -7.24 14.11 6.89
N GLU A 8 -8.23 14.72 7.55
CA GLU A 8 -9.37 15.37 6.89
C GLU A 8 -8.94 16.51 5.96
N ASP A 9 -7.82 17.17 6.28
CA ASP A 9 -7.25 18.26 5.47
C ASP A 9 -6.37 17.75 4.31
N ARG A 10 -6.19 16.41 4.16
CA ARG A 10 -5.43 15.79 3.08
C ARG A 10 -6.37 15.16 2.06
N GLU A 11 -6.41 13.84 1.93
CA GLU A 11 -7.34 13.11 1.05
C GLU A 11 -8.66 12.81 1.76
N ASN A 12 -8.60 12.71 3.10
CA ASN A 12 -9.72 12.31 3.94
C ASN A 12 -10.30 10.95 3.49
N GLU A 13 -9.42 10.00 3.26
CA GLU A 13 -9.77 8.67 2.75
C GLU A 13 -9.28 7.58 3.70
N GLY A 14 -9.87 6.40 3.58
CA GLY A 14 -9.45 5.20 4.28
C GLY A 14 -9.10 4.09 3.31
N ASP A 15 -7.93 3.50 3.53
CA ASP A 15 -7.45 2.37 2.75
C ASP A 15 -7.49 1.08 3.56
N LEU A 16 -7.93 0.00 2.95
CA LEU A 16 -7.58 -1.34 3.41
C LEU A 16 -6.07 -1.48 3.31
N CYS A 17 -5.43 -1.89 4.39
CA CYS A 17 -3.98 -1.95 4.51
C CYS A 17 -3.54 -3.26 5.14
N MET A 18 -2.51 -3.88 4.58
CA MET A 18 -1.85 -5.05 5.16
C MET A 18 -0.38 -5.12 4.76
N ALA A 19 0.44 -5.85 5.52
CA ALA A 19 1.82 -6.15 5.14
C ALA A 19 1.84 -7.00 3.87
N ALA A 20 2.70 -6.65 2.92
CA ALA A 20 2.74 -7.31 1.61
C ALA A 20 3.20 -8.78 1.70
N GLU A 21 4.11 -9.12 2.63
CA GLU A 21 4.55 -10.51 2.83
C GLU A 21 3.46 -11.44 3.37
N ALA A 22 2.35 -10.88 3.88
CA ALA A 22 1.19 -11.63 4.35
C ALA A 22 0.05 -11.66 3.33
N VAL A 23 0.31 -11.24 2.08
CA VAL A 23 -0.71 -11.20 1.03
C VAL A 23 -1.18 -12.60 0.67
N THR A 24 -2.48 -12.73 0.39
CA THR A 24 -3.08 -13.95 -0.14
C THR A 24 -4.08 -13.60 -1.25
N PRO A 25 -4.45 -14.57 -2.12
CA PRO A 25 -5.51 -14.35 -3.11
C PRO A 25 -6.83 -13.89 -2.48
N GLU A 26 -7.17 -14.41 -1.30
CA GLU A 26 -8.38 -14.04 -0.56
C GLU A 26 -8.33 -12.58 -0.10
N ALA A 27 -7.16 -12.10 0.35
CA ALA A 27 -6.97 -10.72 0.77
C ALA A 27 -7.11 -9.76 -0.44
N ILE A 28 -6.51 -10.09 -1.57
CA ILE A 28 -6.66 -9.32 -2.81
C ILE A 28 -8.12 -9.32 -3.28
N ASN A 29 -8.79 -10.49 -3.24
CA ASN A 29 -10.20 -10.58 -3.59
C ASN A 29 -11.08 -9.73 -2.64
N PHE A 30 -10.76 -9.72 -1.35
CA PHE A 30 -11.45 -8.88 -0.37
C PHE A 30 -11.28 -7.39 -0.72
N MET A 31 -10.06 -6.95 -1.00
CA MET A 31 -9.78 -5.57 -1.40
C MET A 31 -10.54 -5.18 -2.67
N ALA A 32 -10.49 -6.04 -3.70
CA ALA A 32 -11.17 -5.78 -4.97
C ALA A 32 -12.70 -5.73 -4.83
N THR A 33 -13.27 -6.61 -3.99
CA THR A 33 -14.72 -6.75 -3.82
C THR A 33 -15.30 -5.67 -2.92
N HIS A 34 -14.62 -5.40 -1.80
CA HIS A 34 -15.15 -4.55 -0.72
C HIS A 34 -14.48 -3.18 -0.64
N GLY A 35 -13.18 -3.07 -0.93
CA GLY A 35 -12.48 -1.79 -1.04
C GLY A 35 -12.88 -1.08 -2.33
N ARG A 36 -12.73 -1.76 -3.48
CA ARG A 36 -13.11 -1.28 -4.81
C ARG A 36 -12.21 -0.17 -5.37
N GLY A 37 -11.18 0.21 -4.63
CA GLY A 37 -10.14 1.16 -5.03
C GLY A 37 -9.06 0.53 -5.91
N LEU A 38 -7.98 1.25 -6.12
CA LEU A 38 -6.81 0.76 -6.83
C LEU A 38 -5.90 -0.03 -5.89
N ILE A 39 -5.73 -1.33 -6.15
CA ILE A 39 -4.81 -2.14 -5.34
C ILE A 39 -3.38 -1.75 -5.69
N CYS A 40 -2.68 -1.15 -4.72
CA CYS A 40 -1.31 -0.68 -4.86
C CYS A 40 -0.36 -1.46 -3.93
N LEU A 41 0.86 -1.66 -4.40
CA LEU A 41 1.95 -2.27 -3.64
C LEU A 41 2.89 -1.16 -3.16
N THR A 42 2.83 -0.79 -1.88
CA THR A 42 3.74 0.19 -1.30
C THR A 42 5.10 -0.46 -1.00
N LEU A 43 6.18 0.17 -1.41
CA LEU A 43 7.54 -0.34 -1.27
C LEU A 43 8.46 0.74 -0.68
N SER A 44 9.36 0.34 0.20
CA SER A 44 10.49 1.20 0.59
C SER A 44 11.40 1.50 -0.61
N GLY A 45 12.16 2.59 -0.51
CA GLY A 45 13.12 2.97 -1.55
C GLY A 45 14.08 1.83 -1.91
N ASP A 46 14.59 1.12 -0.90
CA ASP A 46 15.53 0.00 -1.09
C ASP A 46 14.94 -1.13 -1.95
N ILE A 47 13.68 -1.50 -1.74
CA ILE A 47 13.02 -2.56 -2.54
C ILE A 47 12.79 -2.07 -3.98
N VAL A 48 12.36 -0.82 -4.15
CA VAL A 48 12.20 -0.22 -5.50
C VAL A 48 13.54 -0.21 -6.26
N ASP A 49 14.62 0.15 -5.57
CA ASP A 49 15.98 0.18 -6.15
C ASP A 49 16.50 -1.24 -6.44
N GLN A 50 16.25 -2.21 -5.54
CA GLN A 50 16.57 -3.63 -5.74
C GLN A 50 15.90 -4.18 -7.00
N LEU A 51 14.62 -3.85 -7.22
CA LEU A 51 13.85 -4.27 -8.39
C LEU A 51 14.12 -3.40 -9.64
N GLN A 52 14.90 -2.33 -9.50
CA GLN A 52 15.20 -1.35 -10.56
C GLN A 52 13.94 -0.78 -11.22
N LEU A 53 12.90 -0.48 -10.41
CA LEU A 53 11.65 0.06 -10.90
C LEU A 53 11.78 1.55 -11.21
N PRO A 54 11.65 1.98 -12.47
CA PRO A 54 11.60 3.40 -12.79
C PRO A 54 10.29 4.02 -12.31
N MET A 55 10.33 5.32 -12.01
CA MET A 55 9.11 6.09 -11.77
C MET A 55 8.25 6.12 -13.03
N MET A 56 6.93 6.12 -12.85
CA MET A 56 5.98 6.14 -13.96
C MET A 56 6.13 7.37 -14.84
N VAL A 57 6.50 8.51 -14.25
CA VAL A 57 6.72 9.78 -14.94
C VAL A 57 7.96 10.47 -14.39
N ASN A 58 8.64 11.26 -15.24
CA ASN A 58 9.79 12.07 -14.83
C ASN A 58 9.37 13.32 -14.05
N ASP A 59 8.22 13.90 -14.40
CA ASP A 59 7.63 15.05 -13.73
C ASP A 59 6.29 14.65 -13.10
N ASN A 60 6.31 14.47 -11.77
CA ASN A 60 5.11 14.07 -11.03
C ASN A 60 4.26 15.29 -10.68
N GLN A 61 3.13 15.43 -11.36
CA GLN A 61 2.16 16.51 -11.18
C GLN A 61 0.96 16.12 -10.31
N SER A 62 1.01 14.96 -9.63
CA SER A 62 -0.08 14.56 -8.74
C SER A 62 -0.15 15.48 -7.52
N PRO A 63 -1.36 15.88 -7.07
CA PRO A 63 -1.53 16.88 -6.00
C PRO A 63 -0.79 16.52 -4.71
N TYR A 64 -0.73 15.25 -4.38
CA TYR A 64 -0.08 14.75 -3.16
C TYR A 64 1.28 14.10 -3.41
N GLY A 65 1.80 14.16 -4.63
CA GLY A 65 3.12 13.64 -4.98
C GLY A 65 3.26 12.12 -4.81
N THR A 66 2.17 11.36 -5.00
CA THR A 66 2.18 9.89 -4.89
C THR A 66 3.20 9.28 -5.84
N GLY A 67 4.09 8.47 -5.28
CA GLY A 67 5.27 7.95 -5.96
C GLY A 67 5.00 6.72 -6.83
N PHE A 68 4.12 6.81 -7.82
CA PHE A 68 3.88 5.71 -8.76
C PHE A 68 5.15 5.35 -9.52
N THR A 69 5.50 4.06 -9.49
CA THR A 69 6.43 3.45 -10.45
C THR A 69 5.67 2.89 -11.65
N ILE A 70 6.37 2.35 -12.62
CA ILE A 70 5.70 1.56 -13.67
C ILE A 70 4.97 0.38 -13.04
N SER A 71 3.83 -0.04 -13.65
CA SER A 71 3.10 -1.22 -13.20
C SER A 71 3.88 -2.50 -13.50
N ILE A 72 3.66 -3.53 -12.69
CA ILE A 72 4.41 -4.78 -12.75
C ILE A 72 3.50 -6.01 -12.81
N GLU A 73 4.11 -7.11 -13.29
CA GLU A 73 3.56 -8.45 -13.25
C GLU A 73 4.64 -9.44 -12.83
N ALA A 74 4.29 -10.53 -12.15
CA ALA A 74 5.24 -11.63 -11.95
C ALA A 74 5.62 -12.24 -13.29
N ARG A 75 6.91 -12.55 -13.48
CA ARG A 75 7.38 -13.19 -14.73
C ARG A 75 6.80 -14.58 -14.92
N THR A 76 6.53 -15.28 -13.82
CA THR A 76 6.05 -16.67 -13.81
C THR A 76 4.99 -16.88 -12.74
N GLY A 77 4.14 -17.89 -12.96
CA GLY A 77 3.11 -18.28 -12.01
C GLY A 77 1.84 -17.43 -12.09
N VAL A 78 1.66 -16.68 -13.18
CA VAL A 78 0.45 -15.90 -13.47
C VAL A 78 -0.15 -16.32 -14.81
N SER A 79 -1.45 -16.03 -14.98
CA SER A 79 -2.15 -16.21 -16.26
C SER A 79 -2.23 -14.89 -17.03
N THR A 80 -3.32 -14.14 -16.89
CA THR A 80 -3.51 -12.81 -17.51
C THR A 80 -3.11 -11.65 -16.59
N GLY A 81 -2.79 -11.93 -15.32
CA GLY A 81 -2.28 -10.97 -14.35
C GLY A 81 -3.32 -10.30 -13.45
N ILE A 82 -4.57 -10.20 -13.90
CA ILE A 82 -5.60 -9.41 -13.19
C ILE A 82 -6.33 -10.19 -12.09
N SER A 83 -6.33 -11.54 -12.12
CA SER A 83 -7.01 -12.31 -11.09
C SER A 83 -6.44 -12.02 -9.69
N ALA A 84 -7.22 -12.28 -8.65
CA ALA A 84 -6.75 -12.12 -7.27
C ALA A 84 -5.49 -12.97 -7.00
N ALA A 85 -5.47 -14.19 -7.53
CA ALA A 85 -4.32 -15.09 -7.41
C ALA A 85 -3.08 -14.54 -8.17
N ASP A 86 -3.27 -14.03 -9.39
CA ASP A 86 -2.16 -13.48 -10.18
C ASP A 86 -1.57 -12.23 -9.51
N ARG A 87 -2.42 -11.32 -9.00
CA ARG A 87 -1.93 -10.12 -8.28
C ARG A 87 -1.24 -10.47 -6.98
N ALA A 88 -1.77 -11.43 -6.20
CA ALA A 88 -1.09 -11.92 -5.01
C ALA A 88 0.28 -12.53 -5.37
N ARG A 89 0.37 -13.34 -6.43
CA ARG A 89 1.62 -13.91 -6.91
C ARG A 89 2.62 -12.83 -7.36
N THR A 90 2.14 -11.77 -8.00
CA THR A 90 2.99 -10.64 -8.40
C THR A 90 3.55 -9.91 -7.19
N ILE A 91 2.73 -9.67 -6.16
CA ILE A 91 3.16 -9.04 -4.91
C ILE A 91 4.19 -9.93 -4.20
N GLU A 92 3.92 -11.23 -4.06
CA GLU A 92 4.87 -12.19 -3.47
C GLU A 92 6.23 -12.14 -4.18
N ALA A 93 6.23 -12.19 -5.52
CA ALA A 93 7.46 -12.14 -6.30
C ALA A 93 8.23 -10.83 -6.09
N ALA A 94 7.54 -9.70 -5.99
CA ALA A 94 8.16 -8.40 -5.81
C ALA A 94 8.75 -8.18 -4.41
N VAL A 95 8.16 -8.81 -3.37
CA VAL A 95 8.63 -8.64 -1.99
C VAL A 95 9.47 -9.80 -1.46
N ASP A 96 9.79 -10.78 -2.28
CA ASP A 96 10.73 -11.84 -1.92
C ASP A 96 12.09 -11.20 -1.53
N PRO A 97 12.72 -11.60 -0.42
CA PRO A 97 14.04 -11.12 -0.04
C PRO A 97 15.10 -11.23 -1.13
N GLU A 98 15.03 -12.29 -1.92
CA GLU A 98 15.96 -12.60 -3.01
C GLU A 98 15.47 -12.08 -4.38
N ALA A 99 14.36 -11.30 -4.40
CA ALA A 99 13.79 -10.80 -5.65
C ALA A 99 14.82 -9.99 -6.46
N THR A 100 14.81 -10.21 -7.75
CA THR A 100 15.63 -9.49 -8.74
C THR A 100 14.74 -8.84 -9.80
N PRO A 101 15.27 -7.92 -10.63
CA PRO A 101 14.51 -7.38 -11.76
C PRO A 101 14.02 -8.45 -12.76
N TYR A 102 14.60 -9.66 -12.74
CA TYR A 102 14.19 -10.75 -13.61
C TYR A 102 12.93 -11.48 -13.13
N ASP A 103 12.51 -11.30 -11.88
CA ASP A 103 11.35 -11.98 -11.32
C ASP A 103 10.04 -11.28 -11.68
N ILE A 104 10.14 -10.06 -12.19
CA ILE A 104 9.02 -9.24 -12.60
C ILE A 104 9.14 -8.79 -14.06
N VAL A 105 8.02 -8.39 -14.64
CA VAL A 105 7.93 -7.77 -15.96
C VAL A 105 7.05 -6.53 -15.89
N SER A 106 7.14 -5.65 -16.86
CA SER A 106 6.32 -4.44 -17.00
C SER A 106 5.84 -4.29 -18.45
N PRO A 107 4.65 -3.73 -18.67
CA PRO A 107 3.64 -3.34 -17.68
C PRO A 107 2.93 -4.54 -17.07
N GLY A 108 2.12 -4.30 -16.04
CA GLY A 108 1.32 -5.33 -15.37
C GLY A 108 0.10 -4.77 -14.65
N HIS A 109 -0.49 -5.57 -13.76
CA HIS A 109 -1.75 -5.26 -13.07
C HIS A 109 -1.57 -4.93 -11.58
N VAL A 110 -0.34 -4.86 -11.08
CA VAL A 110 0.00 -4.35 -9.75
C VAL A 110 0.75 -3.03 -9.91
N PHE A 111 0.41 -2.04 -9.09
CA PHE A 111 0.92 -0.67 -9.15
C PHE A 111 1.82 -0.40 -7.94
N PRO A 112 3.16 -0.49 -8.08
CA PRO A 112 4.06 -0.17 -6.97
C PRO A 112 4.11 1.34 -6.72
N LEU A 113 4.15 1.70 -5.43
CA LEU A 113 4.34 3.05 -4.94
C LEU A 113 5.64 3.12 -4.14
N ARG A 114 6.55 4.00 -4.56
CA ARG A 114 7.77 4.29 -3.80
C ARG A 114 7.44 5.20 -2.63
N ALA A 115 7.55 4.70 -1.41
CA ALA A 115 7.40 5.51 -0.20
C ALA A 115 8.57 6.48 -0.03
N LYS A 116 8.32 7.61 0.63
CA LYS A 116 9.37 8.55 1.03
C LYS A 116 10.18 7.98 2.19
N ASP A 117 11.50 8.12 2.11
CA ASP A 117 12.38 7.78 3.21
C ASP A 117 12.03 8.64 4.43
N GLY A 118 11.98 8.00 5.60
CA GLY A 118 11.48 8.61 6.84
C GLY A 118 10.00 8.34 7.14
N GLY A 119 9.26 7.78 6.19
CA GLY A 119 7.88 7.31 6.39
C GLY A 119 6.91 8.45 6.70
N VAL A 120 5.94 8.19 7.60
CA VAL A 120 4.88 9.17 7.94
C VAL A 120 5.40 10.46 8.57
N LEU A 121 6.64 10.50 9.07
CA LEU A 121 7.27 11.72 9.58
C LEU A 121 7.70 12.68 8.46
N VAL A 122 7.76 12.20 7.21
CA VAL A 122 8.13 13.00 6.03
C VAL A 122 6.91 13.24 5.13
N ARG A 123 6.08 12.21 4.91
CA ARG A 123 4.84 12.33 4.14
C ARG A 123 3.72 11.55 4.84
N THR A 124 2.67 12.26 5.22
CA THR A 124 1.55 11.73 6.03
C THR A 124 0.50 11.00 5.19
N GLY A 125 0.93 10.14 4.27
CA GLY A 125 0.04 9.37 3.39
C GLY A 125 -0.02 7.89 3.75
N GLN A 126 -1.05 7.20 3.24
CA GLN A 126 -1.26 5.76 3.43
C GLN A 126 -0.07 4.94 2.89
N THR A 127 0.58 5.41 1.83
CA THR A 127 1.81 4.80 1.28
C THR A 127 2.88 4.65 2.37
N GLU A 128 3.23 5.75 3.03
CA GLU A 128 4.23 5.76 4.09
C GLU A 128 3.71 5.07 5.35
N GLY A 129 2.43 5.24 5.66
CA GLY A 129 1.78 4.61 6.81
C GLY A 129 1.82 3.09 6.76
N SER A 130 1.57 2.50 5.60
CA SER A 130 1.64 1.04 5.41
C SER A 130 3.06 0.48 5.59
N ILE A 131 4.07 1.20 5.09
CA ILE A 131 5.50 0.86 5.27
C ILE A 131 5.89 0.93 6.74
N ASP A 132 5.51 2.00 7.44
CA ASP A 132 5.82 2.17 8.86
C ASP A 132 5.15 1.10 9.72
N LEU A 133 3.89 0.78 9.45
CA LEU A 133 3.18 -0.29 10.14
C LEU A 133 3.83 -1.65 9.93
N ALA A 134 4.24 -1.99 8.70
CA ALA A 134 4.95 -3.22 8.40
C ALA A 134 6.30 -3.27 9.16
N ARG A 135 7.08 -2.18 9.11
CA ARG A 135 8.35 -2.07 9.82
C ARG A 135 8.19 -2.21 11.34
N LEU A 136 7.20 -1.54 11.93
CA LEU A 136 6.92 -1.60 13.38
C LEU A 136 6.45 -2.99 13.83
N ALA A 137 5.83 -3.75 12.92
CA ALA A 137 5.46 -5.14 13.15
C ALA A 137 6.63 -6.13 12.96
N GLY A 138 7.83 -5.66 12.61
CA GLY A 138 8.99 -6.50 12.34
C GLY A 138 8.94 -7.25 11.01
N LEU A 139 8.11 -6.76 10.07
CA LEU A 139 7.89 -7.33 8.75
C LEU A 139 8.67 -6.53 7.69
N ARG A 140 8.72 -7.05 6.46
CA ARG A 140 9.32 -6.33 5.33
C ARG A 140 8.65 -4.98 5.13
N THR A 141 9.44 -3.98 4.73
CA THR A 141 8.98 -2.61 4.48
C THR A 141 8.23 -2.51 3.15
N ALA A 142 7.16 -3.28 3.09
CA ALA A 142 6.24 -3.36 1.96
C ALA A 142 4.80 -3.57 2.46
N GLY A 143 3.85 -2.90 1.83
CA GLY A 143 2.43 -2.99 2.16
C GLY A 143 1.56 -3.14 0.92
N VAL A 144 0.34 -3.61 1.10
CA VAL A 144 -0.71 -3.58 0.09
C VAL A 144 -1.81 -2.67 0.61
N ILE A 145 -2.21 -1.71 -0.19
CA ILE A 145 -3.27 -0.75 0.13
C ILE A 145 -4.33 -0.73 -0.96
N CYS A 146 -5.55 -0.38 -0.59
CA CYS A 146 -6.67 -0.21 -1.51
C CYS A 146 -7.69 0.71 -0.87
N GLU A 147 -8.03 1.79 -1.54
CA GLU A 147 -9.01 2.77 -1.06
C GLU A 147 -10.40 2.12 -0.90
N VAL A 148 -11.18 2.62 0.07
CA VAL A 148 -12.55 2.17 0.29
C VAL A 148 -13.54 3.13 -0.35
N MET A 149 -14.28 2.63 -1.34
CA MET A 149 -15.38 3.34 -1.98
C MET A 149 -16.73 2.82 -1.48
N LYS A 150 -17.71 3.73 -1.39
CA LYS A 150 -19.12 3.41 -1.12
C LYS A 150 -19.78 2.77 -2.34
N ASP A 151 -20.96 2.19 -2.15
CA ASP A 151 -21.72 1.55 -3.23
C ASP A 151 -22.12 2.51 -4.37
N ASP A 152 -22.26 3.80 -4.05
CA ASP A 152 -22.53 4.86 -5.04
C ASP A 152 -21.30 5.32 -5.83
N GLY A 153 -20.11 4.75 -5.51
CA GLY A 153 -18.82 5.07 -6.15
C GLY A 153 -18.11 6.28 -5.57
N THR A 154 -18.67 6.95 -4.55
CA THR A 154 -17.96 8.01 -3.82
C THR A 154 -17.05 7.44 -2.75
N MET A 155 -16.05 8.22 -2.31
CA MET A 155 -15.09 7.74 -1.31
C MET A 155 -15.75 7.63 0.07
N ALA A 156 -15.45 6.53 0.78
CA ALA A 156 -15.86 6.36 2.16
C ALA A 156 -15.09 7.33 3.06
N ARG A 157 -15.83 7.98 3.99
CA ARG A 157 -15.27 8.86 5.02
C ARG A 157 -15.39 8.19 6.40
N MET A 158 -14.82 8.79 7.43
CA MET A 158 -14.76 8.15 8.76
C MET A 158 -16.09 7.52 9.21
N PRO A 159 -17.26 8.16 9.10
CA PRO A 159 -18.52 7.54 9.50
C PRO A 159 -18.87 6.28 8.70
N ASP A 160 -18.54 6.27 7.39
CA ASP A 160 -18.75 5.11 6.51
C ASP A 160 -17.75 3.99 6.85
N LEU A 161 -16.50 4.37 7.13
CA LEU A 161 -15.43 3.45 7.49
C LEU A 161 -15.65 2.76 8.83
N GLU A 162 -16.26 3.44 9.82
CA GLU A 162 -16.67 2.82 11.08
C GLU A 162 -17.71 1.72 10.87
N ILE A 163 -18.71 1.99 10.01
CA ILE A 163 -19.72 0.99 9.62
C ILE A 163 -19.06 -0.19 8.89
N PHE A 164 -18.19 0.12 7.94
CA PHE A 164 -17.43 -0.89 7.19
C PHE A 164 -16.55 -1.75 8.10
N ALA A 165 -15.79 -1.12 9.00
CA ALA A 165 -14.94 -1.79 9.97
C ALA A 165 -15.72 -2.76 10.85
N LYS A 166 -16.87 -2.31 11.38
CA LYS A 166 -17.76 -3.15 12.18
C LYS A 166 -18.33 -4.33 11.39
N LYS A 167 -18.74 -4.10 10.14
CA LYS A 167 -19.29 -5.13 9.25
C LYS A 167 -18.29 -6.24 8.95
N HIS A 168 -17.01 -5.89 8.80
CA HIS A 168 -15.95 -6.79 8.36
C HIS A 168 -14.97 -7.19 9.47
N ASP A 169 -15.24 -6.81 10.72
CA ASP A 169 -14.39 -7.06 11.89
C ASP A 169 -12.94 -6.55 11.68
N LEU A 170 -12.81 -5.33 11.19
CA LEU A 170 -11.53 -4.67 10.96
C LEU A 170 -11.29 -3.59 12.01
N LYS A 171 -10.01 -3.35 12.30
CA LYS A 171 -9.58 -2.22 13.13
C LYS A 171 -9.31 -1.00 12.25
N ILE A 172 -9.54 0.19 12.81
CA ILE A 172 -9.17 1.47 12.19
C ILE A 172 -7.95 2.00 12.94
N ALA A 173 -6.97 2.48 12.18
CA ALA A 173 -5.84 3.27 12.65
C ALA A 173 -5.78 4.57 11.85
N THR A 174 -5.25 5.65 12.45
CA THR A 174 -5.08 6.92 11.78
C THR A 174 -3.59 7.22 11.56
N ILE A 175 -3.27 7.93 10.49
CA ILE A 175 -1.91 8.44 10.24
C ILE A 175 -1.46 9.35 11.40
N ALA A 176 -2.37 10.16 11.96
CA ALA A 176 -2.06 11.02 13.09
C ALA A 176 -1.60 10.24 14.33
N ASP A 177 -2.27 9.15 14.67
CA ASP A 177 -1.86 8.27 15.77
C ASP A 177 -0.53 7.58 15.50
N LEU A 178 -0.30 7.17 14.25
CA LEU A 178 0.96 6.55 13.83
C LEU A 178 2.12 7.55 13.93
N VAL A 179 1.93 8.79 13.49
CA VAL A 179 2.91 9.88 13.67
C VAL A 179 3.22 10.10 15.15
N ALA A 180 2.18 10.22 15.99
CA ALA A 180 2.37 10.38 17.43
C ALA A 180 3.09 9.19 18.08
N TYR A 181 2.80 7.97 17.63
CA TYR A 181 3.50 6.77 18.08
C TYR A 181 4.98 6.81 17.70
N ARG A 182 5.30 7.08 16.43
CA ARG A 182 6.67 7.15 15.92
C ARG A 182 7.50 8.23 16.63
N LEU A 183 6.95 9.42 16.84
CA LEU A 183 7.63 10.50 17.58
C LEU A 183 8.02 10.10 19.01
N ARG A 184 7.28 9.16 19.62
CA ARG A 184 7.61 8.64 20.97
C ARG A 184 8.66 7.52 20.93
N GLN A 185 8.69 6.72 19.86
CA GLN A 185 9.59 5.55 19.74
C GLN A 185 10.93 5.89 19.09
N ASP A 186 10.88 6.74 18.06
CA ASP A 186 12.10 7.14 17.37
C ASP A 186 12.82 8.16 18.27
N VAL A 187 13.98 7.79 18.81
CA VAL A 187 14.88 8.75 19.46
C VAL A 187 15.37 9.68 18.36
N LEU A 188 14.74 10.85 18.26
CA LEU A 188 15.25 11.93 17.42
C LEU A 188 16.56 12.38 18.05
N VAL A 189 17.67 11.83 17.55
CA VAL A 189 19.01 12.20 18.01
C VAL A 189 19.24 13.66 17.64
N HIS A 190 19.56 14.45 18.63
CA HIS A 190 19.98 15.85 18.51
C HIS A 190 21.40 15.95 18.00
#